data_bf5edb4141d2a2a898dfd41056e16332
#
_entry.id   bf5edb4141d2a2a898dfd41056e16332
#
_cell.length_a   1.000
_cell.length_b   1.000
_cell.length_c   1.000
_cell.angle_alpha   90.00
_cell.angle_beta   90.00
_cell.angle_gamma   90.00
#
_symmetry.space_group_name_H-M   'P 1'
#
loop_
_entity.id
_entity.type
_entity.pdbx_description
1 polymer ?
#
loop_
_entity_poly.entity_id
_entity_poly.type
_entity_poly.pdbx_seq_one_letter_code
_entity_poly.pdbx_strand_id
1 'polypeptide(L)'
;HELAMILQSIDLADAIDLHANGTDNIRLHCDHPQVPVDKTNLAYRAAQLMIHQFPDAFAKFGGVDIEIEKRIPVAAGLAGGSTNAAAVLVGLDLMWQLGLTQSELQEL
;
A
#
# COMPACT_ATOMS: atom_id res chain seq x y z
N HIS A 1 -3.91 0.20 18.27
CA HIS A 1 -3.97 -1.20 18.63
C HIS A 1 -3.96 -2.10 17.40
N GLU A 2 -4.91 -1.92 16.49
CA GLU A 2 -4.89 -2.67 15.24
C GLU A 2 -3.74 -2.27 14.34
N LEU A 3 -3.33 -1.02 14.38
CA LEU A 3 -2.15 -0.56 13.68
C LEU A 3 -0.91 -1.31 14.18
N ALA A 4 -0.80 -1.56 15.48
CA ALA A 4 0.31 -2.36 16.02
C ALA A 4 0.26 -3.79 15.47
N MET A 5 -0.91 -4.39 15.35
CA MET A 5 -1.05 -5.72 14.74
C MET A 5 -0.64 -5.73 13.27
N ILE A 6 -0.98 -4.68 12.52
CA ILE A 6 -0.56 -4.54 11.13
C ILE A 6 0.95 -4.47 11.04
N LEU A 7 1.60 -3.69 11.91
CA LEU A 7 3.05 -3.57 11.92
C LEU A 7 3.72 -4.90 12.28
N GLN A 8 3.17 -5.66 13.23
CA GLN A 8 3.66 -7.00 13.52
C GLN A 8 3.53 -7.94 12.33
N SER A 9 2.41 -7.85 11.62
CA SER A 9 2.18 -8.65 10.43
C SER A 9 3.17 -8.31 9.31
N ILE A 10 3.57 -7.04 9.19
CA ILE A 10 4.55 -6.60 8.21
C ILE A 10 5.89 -7.29 8.42
N ASP A 11 6.30 -7.54 9.66
CA ASP A 11 7.53 -8.28 9.95
C ASP A 11 7.50 -9.70 9.39
N LEU A 12 6.31 -10.29 9.27
CA LEU A 12 6.11 -11.64 8.74
C LEU A 12 5.62 -11.63 7.30
N ALA A 13 5.42 -10.46 6.73
CA ALA A 13 4.84 -10.26 5.41
C ALA A 13 5.91 -9.91 4.38
N ASP A 14 5.47 -9.48 3.21
CA ASP A 14 6.34 -8.97 2.17
C ASP A 14 6.93 -7.61 2.60
N ALA A 15 8.07 -7.25 2.04
CA ALA A 15 8.61 -5.91 2.22
C ALA A 15 7.98 -4.97 1.20
N ILE A 16 7.55 -3.81 1.66
CA ILE A 16 6.89 -2.80 0.82
C ILE A 16 7.68 -1.50 0.91
N ASP A 17 8.06 -0.98 -0.24
CA ASP A 17 8.68 0.34 -0.36
C ASP A 17 7.78 1.25 -1.19
N LEU A 18 7.57 2.47 -0.73
CA LEU A 18 6.77 3.46 -1.43
C LEU A 18 7.64 4.66 -1.78
N HIS A 19 7.57 5.10 -3.03
CA HIS A 19 8.33 6.27 -3.51
C HIS A 19 7.42 7.20 -4.30
N ALA A 20 7.48 8.48 -4.02
CA ALA A 20 6.83 9.47 -4.87
C ALA A 20 7.49 9.45 -6.25
N ASN A 21 6.69 9.40 -7.32
CA ASN A 21 7.25 9.24 -8.66
C ASN A 21 7.12 10.47 -9.56
N GLY A 22 6.55 11.56 -9.05
CA GLY A 22 6.42 12.80 -9.79
C GLY A 22 5.45 12.76 -10.97
N THR A 23 4.64 11.70 -11.07
CA THR A 23 3.63 11.55 -12.12
C THR A 23 2.23 11.49 -11.49
N ASP A 24 1.20 11.27 -12.31
CA ASP A 24 -0.15 11.06 -11.82
C ASP A 24 -0.55 9.59 -11.81
N ASN A 25 0.42 8.69 -11.84
CA ASN A 25 0.20 7.26 -11.96
C ASN A 25 0.62 6.50 -10.72
N ILE A 26 -0.01 5.35 -10.52
CA ILE A 26 0.45 4.32 -9.59
C ILE A 26 1.23 3.31 -10.40
N ARG A 27 2.46 3.02 -9.99
CA ARG A 27 3.27 1.97 -10.61
C ARG A 27 3.61 0.94 -9.56
N LEU A 28 3.37 -0.33 -9.89
CA LEU A 28 3.56 -1.43 -8.97
C LEU A 28 4.63 -2.37 -9.53
N HIS A 29 5.59 -2.72 -8.71
CA HIS A 29 6.65 -3.65 -9.04
C HIS A 29 6.71 -4.75 -8.01
N CYS A 30 6.90 -5.99 -8.47
CA CYS A 30 7.06 -7.13 -7.59
C CYS A 30 8.12 -8.06 -8.16
N ASP A 31 8.94 -8.61 -7.30
CA ASP A 31 10.00 -9.54 -7.69
C ASP A 31 9.49 -10.96 -7.98
N HIS A 32 8.20 -11.22 -7.78
CA HIS A 32 7.62 -12.54 -8.02
C HIS A 32 6.72 -12.51 -9.26
N PRO A 33 6.99 -13.35 -10.28
CA PRO A 33 6.27 -13.27 -11.55
C PRO A 33 4.80 -13.66 -11.48
N GLN A 34 4.36 -14.38 -10.46
CA GLN A 34 2.98 -14.80 -10.29
C GLN A 34 2.11 -13.75 -9.58
N VAL A 35 2.73 -12.68 -9.06
CA VAL A 35 2.01 -11.61 -8.40
C VAL A 35 1.62 -10.57 -9.44
N PRO A 36 0.34 -10.26 -9.63
CA PRO A 36 -0.07 -9.25 -10.61
C PRO A 36 0.42 -7.87 -10.18
N VAL A 37 0.81 -7.07 -11.17
CA VAL A 37 1.32 -5.71 -10.95
C VAL A 37 0.36 -4.65 -11.50
N ASP A 38 -0.91 -4.99 -11.59
CA ASP A 38 -1.97 -4.14 -12.11
C ASP A 38 -3.05 -3.88 -11.05
N LYS A 39 -4.18 -3.33 -11.50
CA LYS A 39 -5.30 -2.96 -10.63
C LYS A 39 -5.97 -4.15 -9.92
N THR A 40 -5.60 -5.38 -10.24
CA THR A 40 -6.12 -6.56 -9.51
C THR A 40 -5.36 -6.81 -8.21
N ASN A 41 -4.19 -6.19 -8.05
CA ASN A 41 -3.40 -6.30 -6.83
C ASN A 41 -3.99 -5.41 -5.73
N LEU A 42 -4.15 -5.96 -4.52
CA LEU A 42 -4.76 -5.22 -3.42
C LEU A 42 -3.95 -4.01 -3.00
N ALA A 43 -2.61 -4.06 -3.11
CA ALA A 43 -1.76 -2.91 -2.82
C ALA A 43 -2.04 -1.77 -3.81
N TYR A 44 -2.18 -2.09 -5.10
CA TYR A 44 -2.55 -1.11 -6.11
C TYR A 44 -3.91 -0.48 -5.81
N ARG A 45 -4.88 -1.31 -5.45
CA ARG A 45 -6.24 -0.85 -5.14
C ARG A 45 -6.27 0.03 -3.90
N ALA A 46 -5.43 -0.26 -2.91
CA ALA A 46 -5.30 0.59 -1.73
C ALA A 46 -4.80 1.98 -2.12
N ALA A 47 -3.79 2.07 -2.98
CA ALA A 47 -3.30 3.35 -3.47
C ALA A 47 -4.37 4.10 -4.27
N GLN A 48 -5.12 3.41 -5.14
CA GLN A 48 -6.24 4.03 -5.85
C GLN A 48 -7.28 4.60 -4.88
N LEU A 49 -7.61 3.86 -3.84
CA LEU A 49 -8.56 4.32 -2.83
C LEU A 49 -8.09 5.61 -2.19
N MET A 50 -6.80 5.69 -1.83
CA MET A 50 -6.23 6.90 -1.22
C MET A 50 -6.29 8.09 -2.18
N ILE A 51 -6.01 7.88 -3.46
CA ILE A 51 -6.09 8.93 -4.48
C ILE A 51 -7.52 9.48 -4.57
N HIS A 52 -8.52 8.61 -4.55
CA HIS A 52 -9.91 9.02 -4.63
C HIS A 52 -10.40 9.71 -3.35
N GLN A 53 -9.95 9.26 -2.20
CA GLN A 53 -10.36 9.84 -0.92
C GLN A 53 -9.66 11.16 -0.61
N PHE A 54 -8.44 11.34 -1.11
CA PHE A 54 -7.62 12.51 -0.78
C PHE A 54 -7.05 13.15 -2.05
N PRO A 55 -7.93 13.67 -2.93
CA PRO A 55 -7.49 14.23 -4.20
C PRO A 55 -6.56 15.43 -4.06
N ASP A 56 -6.71 16.22 -3.01
CA ASP A 56 -5.85 17.38 -2.78
C ASP A 56 -4.43 16.94 -2.42
N ALA A 57 -4.31 15.90 -1.61
CA ALA A 57 -3.00 15.33 -1.29
C ALA A 57 -2.34 14.73 -2.52
N PHE A 58 -3.11 14.02 -3.32
CA PHE A 58 -2.62 13.46 -4.57
C PHE A 58 -2.13 14.56 -5.52
N ALA A 59 -2.88 15.65 -5.63
CA ALA A 59 -2.47 16.79 -6.46
C ALA A 59 -1.16 17.40 -5.96
N LYS A 60 -0.94 17.44 -4.65
CA LYS A 60 0.24 18.02 -4.04
C LYS A 60 1.46 17.11 -4.14
N PHE A 61 1.31 15.83 -3.84
CA PHE A 61 2.43 14.89 -3.73
C PHE A 61 2.64 14.03 -4.96
N GLY A 62 1.62 13.89 -5.80
CA GLY A 62 1.71 13.10 -7.02
C GLY A 62 1.49 11.61 -6.80
N GLY A 63 1.79 10.84 -7.83
CA GLY A 63 1.64 9.39 -7.83
C GLY A 63 2.72 8.67 -7.04
N VAL A 64 2.64 7.36 -7.02
CA VAL A 64 3.50 6.54 -6.17
C VAL A 64 3.99 5.31 -6.93
N ASP A 65 5.24 4.96 -6.72
CA ASP A 65 5.81 3.66 -7.06
C ASP A 65 5.74 2.78 -5.83
N ILE A 66 5.17 1.59 -5.99
CA ILE A 66 5.07 0.59 -4.94
C ILE A 66 5.95 -0.57 -5.33
N GLU A 67 6.95 -0.86 -4.51
CA GLU A 67 7.83 -2.00 -4.73
C GLU A 67 7.56 -3.06 -3.68
N ILE A 68 7.25 -4.27 -4.13
CA ILE A 68 6.94 -5.40 -3.26
C ILE A 68 8.06 -6.43 -3.38
N GLU A 69 8.74 -6.70 -2.29
CA GLU A 69 9.64 -7.84 -2.18
C GLU A 69 8.88 -8.99 -1.54
N LYS A 70 8.63 -10.03 -2.32
CA LYS A 70 7.82 -11.14 -1.89
C LYS A 70 8.59 -12.03 -0.91
N ARG A 71 8.10 -12.15 0.30
CA ARG A 71 8.69 -13.00 1.35
C ARG A 71 7.75 -14.13 1.76
N ILE A 72 6.45 -13.90 1.67
CA ILE A 72 5.45 -14.91 1.97
C ILE A 72 5.18 -15.71 0.71
N PRO A 73 5.13 -17.05 0.77
CA PRO A 73 4.80 -17.86 -0.41
C PRO A 73 3.46 -17.45 -1.03
N VAL A 74 3.38 -17.52 -2.36
CA VAL A 74 2.18 -17.14 -3.11
C VAL A 74 0.96 -17.95 -2.66
N ALA A 75 1.14 -19.19 -2.23
CA ALA A 75 0.05 -20.01 -1.71
C ALA A 75 -0.61 -19.43 -0.47
N ALA A 76 0.12 -18.61 0.30
CA ALA A 76 -0.39 -17.87 1.45
C ALA A 76 -0.74 -16.43 1.09
N GLY A 77 -0.74 -16.09 -0.19
CA GLY A 77 -0.76 -14.72 -0.68
C GLY A 77 -2.01 -13.93 -0.36
N LEU A 78 -3.15 -14.59 -0.09
CA LEU A 78 -4.37 -13.87 0.25
C LEU A 78 -4.19 -13.04 1.52
N ALA A 79 -3.61 -13.64 2.57
CA ALA A 79 -3.32 -12.93 3.81
C ALA A 79 -2.22 -11.87 3.58
N GLY A 80 -1.19 -12.21 2.81
CA GLY A 80 -0.13 -11.30 2.46
C GLY A 80 -0.62 -10.10 1.67
N GLY A 81 -1.56 -10.32 0.74
CA GLY A 81 -2.16 -9.27 -0.06
C GLY A 81 -2.89 -8.24 0.78
N SER A 82 -3.67 -8.69 1.76
CA SER A 82 -4.37 -7.77 2.68
C SER A 82 -3.40 -6.97 3.54
N THR A 83 -2.33 -7.61 4.01
CA THR A 83 -1.29 -6.93 4.78
C THR A 83 -0.58 -5.88 3.93
N ASN A 84 -0.29 -6.20 2.67
CA ASN A 84 0.34 -5.26 1.75
C ASN A 84 -0.55 -4.05 1.49
N ALA A 85 -1.87 -4.27 1.31
CA ALA A 85 -2.82 -3.18 1.15
C ALA A 85 -2.82 -2.26 2.38
N ALA A 86 -2.85 -2.84 3.58
CA ALA A 86 -2.79 -2.06 4.82
C ALA A 86 -1.49 -1.26 4.92
N ALA A 87 -0.37 -1.86 4.55
CA ALA A 87 0.93 -1.17 4.55
C ALA A 87 0.93 0.03 3.60
N VAL A 88 0.29 -0.09 2.42
CA VAL A 88 0.17 1.02 1.48
C VAL A 88 -0.65 2.15 2.08
N LEU A 89 -1.78 1.84 2.73
CA LEU A 89 -2.61 2.87 3.37
C LEU A 89 -1.83 3.64 4.42
N VAL A 90 -1.12 2.92 5.29
CA VAL A 90 -0.30 3.54 6.34
C VAL A 90 0.84 4.36 5.74
N GLY A 91 1.51 3.80 4.73
CA GLY A 91 2.64 4.46 4.08
C GLY A 91 2.23 5.74 3.39
N LEU A 92 1.12 5.75 2.67
CA LEU A 92 0.62 6.96 2.01
C LEU A 92 0.14 8.00 3.02
N ASP A 93 -0.47 7.58 4.12
CA ASP A 93 -0.82 8.49 5.20
C ASP A 93 0.42 9.25 5.70
N LEU A 94 1.53 8.53 5.90
CA LEU A 94 2.78 9.15 6.32
C LEU A 94 3.40 10.02 5.23
N MET A 95 3.47 9.54 3.99
CA MET A 95 4.06 10.28 2.87
C MET A 95 3.28 11.56 2.56
N TRP A 96 1.97 11.49 2.60
CA TRP A 96 1.09 12.61 2.27
C TRP A 96 0.78 13.48 3.48
N GLN A 97 1.30 13.12 4.66
CA GLN A 97 1.16 13.90 5.89
C GLN A 97 -0.30 14.15 6.25
N LEU A 98 -1.15 13.15 6.08
CA LEU A 98 -2.59 13.27 6.32
C LEU A 98 -2.93 13.30 7.80
N GLY A 99 -2.17 12.60 8.62
CA GLY A 99 -2.42 12.54 10.06
C GLY A 99 -3.71 11.80 10.40
N LEU A 100 -4.04 10.74 9.63
CA LEU A 100 -5.26 9.98 9.86
C LEU A 100 -5.19 9.22 11.18
N THR A 101 -6.32 9.15 11.88
CA THR A 101 -6.44 8.31 13.07
C THR A 101 -6.54 6.84 12.65
N GLN A 102 -6.34 5.96 13.62
CA GLN A 102 -6.51 4.53 13.39
C GLN A 102 -7.92 4.22 12.91
N SER A 103 -8.94 4.86 13.50
CA SER A 103 -10.33 4.69 13.08
C SER A 103 -10.53 5.10 11.63
N GLU A 104 -9.96 6.23 11.22
CA GLU A 104 -10.09 6.72 9.85
C GLU A 104 -9.43 5.77 8.85
N LEU A 105 -8.26 5.22 9.18
CA LEU A 105 -7.59 4.23 8.35
C LEU A 105 -8.41 2.95 8.21
N GLN A 106 -9.08 2.53 9.26
CA GLN A 106 -9.89 1.32 9.25
C GLN A 106 -11.14 1.47 8.38
N GLU A 107 -11.65 2.67 8.22
CA GLU A 107 -12.83 2.94 7.41
C GLU A 107 -12.53 2.98 5.90
N LEU A 108 -11.27 2.98 5.53
CA LEU A 108 -10.86 2.90 4.14
C LEU A 108 -10.86 1.42 3.62
#